data_325bd5ed59ed43cf3a82ada5b3d90f25
#
_entry.id   325bd5ed59ed43cf3a82ada5b3d90f25
#
_cell.length_a   1.000
_cell.length_b   1.000
_cell.length_c   1.000
_cell.angle_alpha   90.00
_cell.angle_beta   90.00
_cell.angle_gamma   90.00
#
_symmetry.space_group_name_H-M   'P 1'
#
loop_
_entity.id
_entity.type
_entity.pdbx_description
1 polymer ?
#
loop_
_entity_poly.entity_id
_entity_poly.type
_entity_poly.pdbx_seq_one_letter_code
_entity_poly.pdbx_strand_id
1 'polypeptide(L)'
;SHEGLFLSFQYPVEIPGVSMTNFMKAAINAKRAYEGLEPMKAAEFMALMREKRQLVGMDSTLSRRSVNEGFSGGEKKRNEIFQMAMLEPKLSILDETDSGLDVDAMRIVAEGVNKMHNETTSAIVITHYERLLEMIKPDVIHVLYKGRIVKTAGP
;
A
#
# COMPACT_ATOMS: atom_id res chain seq x y z
N SER A 1 4.84 8.18 6.98
CA SER A 1 4.95 9.07 8.16
C SER A 1 4.97 8.23 9.43
N HIS A 2 5.69 8.69 10.44
CA HIS A 2 5.74 8.00 11.75
C HIS A 2 4.40 8.02 12.48
N GLU A 3 3.53 8.97 12.17
CA GLU A 3 2.19 9.12 12.77
C GLU A 3 1.14 8.17 12.18
N GLY A 4 1.54 7.29 11.26
CA GLY A 4 0.66 6.30 10.66
C GLY A 4 -0.03 6.76 9.37
N LEU A 5 0.54 7.74 8.66
CA LEU A 5 0.11 8.10 7.32
C LEU A 5 0.94 7.35 6.28
N PHE A 6 0.27 6.69 5.35
CA PHE A 6 0.85 6.08 4.15
C PHE A 6 0.32 6.79 2.89
N LEU A 7 1.20 7.04 1.93
CA LEU A 7 0.85 7.61 0.64
C LEU A 7 1.40 6.71 -0.47
N SER A 8 0.50 6.16 -1.28
CA SER A 8 0.84 5.49 -2.53
C SER A 8 0.75 6.50 -3.65
N PHE A 9 1.88 6.76 -4.30
CA PHE A 9 1.97 7.71 -5.39
C PHE A 9 1.45 7.11 -6.70
N GLN A 10 0.93 7.95 -7.58
CA GLN A 10 0.58 7.57 -8.95
C GLN A 10 1.75 6.88 -9.68
N TYR A 11 2.96 7.41 -9.50
CA TYR A 11 4.20 6.84 -10.02
C TYR A 11 5.13 6.43 -8.87
N PRO A 12 5.22 5.12 -8.55
CA PRO A 12 6.10 4.63 -7.50
C PRO A 12 7.58 4.95 -7.75
N VAL A 13 8.23 5.49 -6.71
CA VAL A 13 9.64 5.86 -6.78
C VAL A 13 10.52 4.59 -6.80
N GLU A 14 11.57 4.61 -7.62
CA GLU A 14 12.62 3.60 -7.63
C GLU A 14 13.78 4.02 -6.72
N ILE A 15 14.33 3.07 -5.97
CA ILE A 15 15.50 3.28 -5.11
C ILE A 15 16.57 2.25 -5.51
N PRO A 16 17.43 2.57 -6.48
CA PRO A 16 18.47 1.65 -6.94
C PRO A 16 19.45 1.30 -5.81
N GLY A 17 19.88 0.05 -5.76
CA GLY A 17 20.85 -0.44 -4.79
C GLY A 17 20.32 -0.66 -3.37
N VAL A 18 19.06 -0.31 -3.08
CA VAL A 18 18.43 -0.58 -1.79
C VAL A 18 17.40 -1.69 -1.94
N SER A 19 17.66 -2.86 -1.38
CA SER A 19 16.71 -3.97 -1.44
C SER A 19 15.43 -3.63 -0.67
N MET A 20 14.29 -4.17 -1.13
CA MET A 20 13.01 -4.01 -0.45
C MET A 20 13.08 -4.45 1.02
N THR A 21 13.80 -5.53 1.30
CA THR A 21 13.99 -6.04 2.67
C THR A 21 14.69 -4.99 3.55
N ASN A 22 15.77 -4.37 3.08
CA ASN A 22 16.51 -3.35 3.83
C ASN A 22 15.68 -2.07 4.01
N PHE A 23 14.98 -1.66 2.95
CA PHE A 23 14.09 -0.50 3.00
C PHE A 23 12.99 -0.68 4.05
N MET A 24 12.27 -1.83 4.03
CA MET A 24 11.21 -2.10 4.99
C MET A 24 11.72 -2.24 6.41
N LYS A 25 12.89 -2.86 6.62
CA LYS A 25 13.52 -2.95 7.94
C LYS A 25 13.83 -1.57 8.52
N ALA A 26 14.40 -0.69 7.70
CA ALA A 26 14.68 0.69 8.11
C ALA A 26 13.40 1.47 8.44
N ALA A 27 12.37 1.37 7.59
CA ALA A 27 11.10 2.06 7.77
C ALA A 27 10.36 1.61 9.03
N ILE A 28 10.27 0.29 9.28
CA ILE A 28 9.64 -0.25 10.49
C ILE A 28 10.39 0.15 11.74
N ASN A 29 11.72 0.06 11.74
CA ASN A 29 12.51 0.44 12.91
C ASN A 29 12.45 1.94 13.19
N ALA A 30 12.37 2.79 12.15
CA ALA A 30 12.15 4.22 12.33
C ALA A 30 10.78 4.53 12.94
N LYS A 31 9.72 3.83 12.53
CA LYS A 31 8.40 3.94 13.14
C LYS A 31 8.42 3.49 14.61
N ARG A 32 9.00 2.34 14.89
CA ARG A 32 9.15 1.81 16.27
C ARG A 32 9.93 2.76 17.18
N ALA A 33 11.03 3.32 16.69
CA ALA A 33 11.82 4.31 17.44
C ALA A 33 10.99 5.56 17.79
N TYR A 34 10.16 6.04 16.85
CA TYR A 34 9.24 7.14 17.10
C TYR A 34 8.19 6.81 18.18
N GLU A 35 7.75 5.55 18.23
CA GLU A 35 6.81 5.02 19.24
C GLU A 35 7.50 4.65 20.57
N GLY A 36 8.82 4.86 20.68
CA GLY A 36 9.60 4.52 21.89
C GLY A 36 9.85 3.02 22.07
N LEU A 37 9.72 2.25 20.98
CA LEU A 37 9.90 0.80 20.97
C LEU A 37 11.30 0.40 20.50
N GLU A 38 11.81 -0.71 21.02
CA GLU A 38 13.06 -1.31 20.54
C GLU A 38 12.96 -1.77 19.08
N PRO A 39 14.07 -1.77 18.34
CA PRO A 39 14.11 -2.31 16.98
C PRO A 39 13.56 -3.74 16.92
N MET A 40 12.84 -4.05 15.85
CA MET A 40 12.27 -5.38 15.64
C MET A 40 13.39 -6.42 15.47
N LYS A 41 13.28 -7.55 16.17
CA LYS A 41 14.22 -8.66 16.05
C LYS A 41 14.18 -9.25 14.65
N ALA A 42 15.32 -9.74 14.17
CA ALA A 42 15.45 -10.27 12.80
C ALA A 42 14.45 -11.39 12.49
N ALA A 43 14.21 -12.30 13.43
CA ALA A 43 13.26 -13.41 13.26
C ALA A 43 11.82 -12.92 13.14
N GLU A 44 11.41 -11.95 13.97
CA GLU A 44 10.08 -11.32 13.94
C GLU A 44 9.86 -10.57 12.62
N PHE A 45 10.88 -9.80 12.18
CA PHE A 45 10.83 -9.09 10.91
C PHE A 45 10.67 -10.04 9.73
N MET A 46 11.42 -11.14 9.69
CA MET A 46 11.30 -12.12 8.60
C MET A 46 9.97 -12.86 8.61
N ALA A 47 9.39 -13.11 9.79
CA ALA A 47 8.05 -13.70 9.91
C ALA A 47 6.99 -12.73 9.37
N LEU A 48 7.03 -11.46 9.76
CA LEU A 48 6.16 -10.40 9.28
C LEU A 48 6.28 -10.23 7.74
N MET A 49 7.50 -10.17 7.21
CA MET A 49 7.75 -10.11 5.76
C MET A 49 7.08 -11.27 5.01
N ARG A 50 7.15 -12.48 5.55
CA ARG A 50 6.53 -13.67 4.94
C ARG A 50 5.02 -13.57 4.95
N GLU A 51 4.43 -13.23 6.09
CA GLU A 51 2.98 -13.06 6.26
C GLU A 51 2.43 -12.02 5.27
N LYS A 52 3.02 -10.81 5.26
CA LYS A 52 2.51 -9.72 4.42
C LYS A 52 2.72 -9.99 2.92
N ARG A 53 3.79 -10.68 2.53
CA ARG A 53 3.95 -11.14 1.13
C ARG A 53 2.86 -12.10 0.70
N GLN A 54 2.52 -13.07 1.56
CA GLN A 54 1.42 -14.00 1.27
C GLN A 54 0.08 -13.27 1.14
N LEU A 55 -0.17 -12.29 2.00
CA LEU A 55 -1.39 -11.49 1.98
C LEU A 55 -1.61 -10.78 0.65
N VAL A 56 -0.54 -10.27 0.03
CA VAL A 56 -0.61 -9.52 -1.25
C VAL A 56 -0.21 -10.36 -2.47
N GLY A 57 0.02 -11.66 -2.31
CA GLY A 57 0.43 -12.55 -3.40
C GLY A 57 1.78 -12.15 -4.04
N MET A 58 2.72 -11.62 -3.26
CA MET A 58 4.01 -11.15 -3.75
C MET A 58 5.04 -12.28 -3.78
N ASP A 59 5.73 -12.44 -4.93
CA ASP A 59 6.82 -13.41 -5.06
C ASP A 59 8.00 -13.07 -4.13
N SER A 60 8.63 -14.10 -3.57
CA SER A 60 9.75 -13.95 -2.64
C SER A 60 10.99 -13.33 -3.30
N THR A 61 11.15 -13.46 -4.61
CA THR A 61 12.28 -12.91 -5.36
C THR A 61 12.24 -11.39 -5.41
N LEU A 62 11.05 -10.78 -5.47
CA LEU A 62 10.88 -9.33 -5.53
C LEU A 62 11.38 -8.64 -4.26
N SER A 63 11.28 -9.27 -3.09
CA SER A 63 11.75 -8.69 -1.83
C SER A 63 13.28 -8.57 -1.72
N ARG A 64 14.02 -9.29 -2.56
CA ARG A 64 15.49 -9.23 -2.62
C ARG A 64 16.02 -8.22 -3.63
N ARG A 65 15.17 -7.78 -4.56
CA ARG A 65 15.52 -6.79 -5.58
C ARG A 65 15.50 -5.39 -4.98
N SER A 66 16.14 -4.46 -5.66
CA SER A 66 16.05 -3.03 -5.33
C SER A 66 14.60 -2.55 -5.42
N VAL A 67 14.26 -1.56 -4.60
CA VAL A 67 12.89 -1.02 -4.53
C VAL A 67 12.45 -0.54 -5.90
N ASN A 68 11.43 -1.22 -6.45
CA ASN A 68 10.79 -0.93 -7.75
C ASN A 68 11.71 -0.98 -8.98
N GLU A 69 13.00 -1.23 -8.85
CA GLU A 69 13.95 -1.25 -9.96
C GLU A 69 13.66 -2.40 -10.92
N GLY A 70 13.31 -2.08 -12.17
CA GLY A 70 12.97 -3.05 -13.20
C GLY A 70 11.70 -3.85 -12.91
N PHE A 71 10.81 -3.36 -12.04
CA PHE A 71 9.50 -3.95 -11.82
C PHE A 71 8.54 -3.54 -12.93
N SER A 72 7.66 -4.46 -13.34
CA SER A 72 6.49 -4.12 -14.16
C SER A 72 5.55 -3.18 -13.40
N GLY A 73 4.61 -2.53 -14.09
CA GLY A 73 3.60 -1.67 -13.46
C GLY A 73 2.83 -2.41 -12.36
N GLY A 74 2.35 -3.62 -12.65
CA GLY A 74 1.64 -4.45 -11.68
C GLY A 74 2.50 -4.87 -10.49
N GLU A 75 3.79 -5.20 -10.70
CA GLU A 75 4.72 -5.52 -9.61
C GLU A 75 4.99 -4.30 -8.73
N LYS A 76 5.14 -3.09 -9.31
CA LYS A 76 5.30 -1.84 -8.56
C LYS A 76 4.10 -1.57 -7.66
N LYS A 77 2.89 -1.70 -8.18
CA LYS A 77 1.66 -1.48 -7.39
C LYS A 77 1.48 -2.55 -6.31
N ARG A 78 1.71 -3.81 -6.63
CA ARG A 78 1.73 -4.89 -5.62
C ARG A 78 2.74 -4.62 -4.52
N ASN A 79 3.90 -4.09 -4.89
CA ASN A 79 4.93 -3.70 -3.94
C ASN A 79 4.50 -2.53 -3.04
N GLU A 80 3.75 -1.55 -3.56
CA GLU A 80 3.18 -0.48 -2.72
C GLU A 80 2.16 -1.02 -1.72
N ILE A 81 1.27 -1.92 -2.14
CA ILE A 81 0.32 -2.58 -1.22
C ILE A 81 1.06 -3.43 -0.18
N PHE A 82 2.15 -4.09 -0.57
CA PHE A 82 3.02 -4.80 0.37
C PHE A 82 3.64 -3.84 1.40
N GLN A 83 4.17 -2.69 0.98
CA GLN A 83 4.70 -1.67 1.88
C GLN A 83 3.62 -1.16 2.86
N MET A 84 2.42 -0.90 2.36
CA MET A 84 1.27 -0.50 3.18
C MET A 84 0.95 -1.57 4.23
N ALA A 85 0.90 -2.85 3.82
CA ALA A 85 0.65 -3.97 4.72
C ALA A 85 1.72 -4.13 5.81
N MET A 86 2.99 -3.89 5.47
CA MET A 86 4.12 -3.94 6.42
C MET A 86 4.09 -2.80 7.44
N LEU A 87 3.69 -1.60 7.03
CA LEU A 87 3.71 -0.40 7.87
C LEU A 87 2.45 -0.25 8.72
N GLU A 88 1.37 -0.94 8.39
CA GLU A 88 0.08 -0.91 9.10
C GLU A 88 -0.34 0.53 9.46
N PRO A 89 -0.59 1.39 8.45
CA PRO A 89 -0.92 2.79 8.68
C PRO A 89 -2.33 2.95 9.25
N LYS A 90 -2.54 4.04 9.99
CA LYS A 90 -3.87 4.47 10.44
C LYS A 90 -4.68 5.09 9.31
N LEU A 91 -4.01 5.80 8.41
CA LEU A 91 -4.59 6.42 7.22
C LEU A 91 -3.74 6.10 5.99
N SER A 92 -4.35 5.53 4.98
CA SER A 92 -3.75 5.30 3.66
C SER A 92 -4.37 6.24 2.63
N ILE A 93 -3.56 6.91 1.84
CA ILE A 93 -3.98 7.69 0.67
C ILE A 93 -3.44 6.97 -0.56
N LEU A 94 -4.34 6.50 -1.41
CA LEU A 94 -4.05 5.73 -2.60
C LEU A 94 -4.38 6.58 -3.83
N ASP A 95 -3.35 7.13 -4.48
CA ASP A 95 -3.52 8.05 -5.60
C ASP A 95 -3.35 7.30 -6.92
N GLU A 96 -4.48 7.10 -7.63
CA GLU A 96 -4.57 6.38 -8.91
C GLU A 96 -3.77 5.05 -8.93
N THR A 97 -3.87 4.27 -7.86
CA THR A 97 -3.13 3.00 -7.71
C THR A 97 -3.56 1.93 -8.71
N ASP A 98 -4.63 2.15 -9.41
CA ASP A 98 -5.22 1.32 -10.46
C ASP A 98 -4.80 1.72 -11.87
N SER A 99 -4.14 2.84 -12.04
CA SER A 99 -3.70 3.33 -13.35
C SER A 99 -2.70 2.36 -14.01
N GLY A 100 -3.03 1.94 -15.25
CA GLY A 100 -2.19 1.03 -16.04
C GLY A 100 -2.15 -0.42 -15.52
N LEU A 101 -3.04 -0.81 -14.61
CA LEU A 101 -3.18 -2.18 -14.15
C LEU A 101 -4.14 -2.99 -15.01
N ASP A 102 -3.82 -4.27 -15.18
CA ASP A 102 -4.79 -5.27 -15.64
C ASP A 102 -5.80 -5.60 -14.52
N VAL A 103 -6.84 -6.36 -14.87
CA VAL A 103 -7.91 -6.71 -13.94
C VAL A 103 -7.41 -7.52 -12.74
N ASP A 104 -6.43 -8.37 -12.94
CA ASP A 104 -5.91 -9.23 -11.86
C ASP A 104 -5.06 -8.44 -10.88
N ALA A 105 -4.21 -7.52 -11.38
CA ALA A 105 -3.45 -6.62 -10.53
C ALA A 105 -4.37 -5.66 -9.75
N MET A 106 -5.43 -5.15 -10.39
CA MET A 106 -6.44 -4.31 -9.73
C MET A 106 -7.17 -5.06 -8.62
N ARG A 107 -7.51 -6.35 -8.83
CA ARG A 107 -8.11 -7.20 -7.80
C ARG A 107 -7.20 -7.36 -6.59
N ILE A 108 -5.89 -7.57 -6.81
CA ILE A 108 -4.90 -7.69 -5.72
C ILE A 108 -4.82 -6.40 -4.89
N VAL A 109 -4.83 -5.24 -5.55
CA VAL A 109 -4.88 -3.93 -4.85
C VAL A 109 -6.13 -3.83 -4.00
N ALA A 110 -7.32 -4.10 -4.57
CA ALA A 110 -8.58 -4.02 -3.86
C ALA A 110 -8.66 -5.01 -2.67
N GLU A 111 -8.24 -6.26 -2.87
CA GLU A 111 -8.19 -7.25 -1.78
C GLU A 111 -7.20 -6.83 -0.68
N GLY A 112 -6.05 -6.27 -1.04
CA GLY A 112 -5.08 -5.76 -0.09
C GLY A 112 -5.68 -4.63 0.77
N VAL A 113 -6.34 -3.66 0.15
CA VAL A 113 -7.02 -2.57 0.86
C VAL A 113 -8.10 -3.12 1.79
N ASN A 114 -9.00 -3.98 1.27
CA ASN A 114 -10.08 -4.56 2.07
C ASN A 114 -9.59 -5.39 3.27
N LYS A 115 -8.52 -6.17 3.09
CA LYS A 115 -7.92 -6.98 4.18
C LYS A 115 -7.25 -6.14 5.27
N MET A 116 -6.77 -4.95 4.92
CA MET A 116 -6.13 -4.04 5.88
C MET A 116 -7.10 -3.05 6.52
N HIS A 117 -8.31 -2.93 5.97
CA HIS A 117 -9.36 -2.09 6.54
C HIS A 117 -9.95 -2.73 7.80
N ASN A 118 -10.04 -1.95 8.87
CA ASN A 118 -10.66 -2.33 10.14
C ASN A 118 -11.16 -1.07 10.87
N GLU A 119 -11.75 -1.23 12.04
CA GLU A 119 -12.34 -0.13 12.83
C GLU A 119 -11.35 0.99 13.22
N THR A 120 -10.04 0.74 13.14
CA THR A 120 -8.99 1.69 13.54
C THR A 120 -8.21 2.27 12.36
N THR A 121 -8.53 1.85 11.14
CA THR A 121 -7.84 2.27 9.92
C THR A 121 -8.79 2.94 8.93
N SER A 122 -8.27 3.86 8.14
CA SER A 122 -9.02 4.54 7.07
C SER A 122 -8.23 4.53 5.78
N ALA A 123 -8.95 4.53 4.66
CA ALA A 123 -8.33 4.66 3.34
C ALA A 123 -9.05 5.75 2.53
N ILE A 124 -8.28 6.63 1.90
CA ILE A 124 -8.76 7.55 0.87
C ILE A 124 -8.25 7.02 -0.46
N VAL A 125 -9.16 6.66 -1.35
CA VAL A 125 -8.84 6.12 -2.67
C VAL A 125 -9.23 7.15 -3.72
N ILE A 126 -8.25 7.62 -4.49
CA ILE A 126 -8.46 8.52 -5.62
C ILE A 126 -8.39 7.66 -6.88
N THR A 127 -9.49 7.59 -7.60
CA THR A 127 -9.60 6.80 -8.83
C THR A 127 -10.63 7.39 -9.78
N HIS A 128 -10.48 7.11 -11.05
CA HIS A 128 -11.48 7.36 -12.09
C HIS A 128 -12.06 6.05 -12.68
N TYR A 129 -11.74 4.89 -12.09
CA TYR A 129 -12.21 3.58 -12.52
C TYR A 129 -13.32 3.05 -11.60
N GLU A 130 -14.54 2.99 -12.11
CA GLU A 130 -15.70 2.43 -11.38
C GLU A 130 -15.44 0.99 -10.89
N ARG A 131 -14.76 0.17 -11.70
CA ARG A 131 -14.46 -1.23 -11.36
C ARG A 131 -13.66 -1.37 -10.06
N LEU A 132 -12.75 -0.45 -9.76
CA LEU A 132 -12.03 -0.48 -8.48
C LEU A 132 -12.98 -0.21 -7.31
N LEU A 133 -13.92 0.73 -7.46
CA LEU A 133 -14.91 1.06 -6.43
C LEU A 133 -15.82 -0.13 -6.12
N GLU A 134 -16.23 -0.89 -7.15
CA GLU A 134 -17.03 -2.13 -6.97
C GLU A 134 -16.27 -3.20 -6.16
N MET A 135 -14.94 -3.27 -6.31
CA MET A 135 -14.10 -4.23 -5.61
C MET A 135 -13.78 -3.81 -4.17
N ILE A 136 -13.53 -2.51 -3.92
CA ILE A 136 -13.19 -1.98 -2.59
C ILE A 136 -14.43 -1.77 -1.73
N LYS A 137 -15.59 -1.45 -2.31
CA LYS A 137 -16.84 -1.15 -1.60
C LYS A 137 -16.68 -0.01 -0.59
N PRO A 138 -16.45 1.23 -1.06
CA PRO A 138 -16.21 2.37 -0.17
C PRO A 138 -17.45 2.73 0.65
N ASP A 139 -17.26 3.22 1.88
CA ASP A 139 -18.35 3.70 2.74
C ASP A 139 -18.96 5.01 2.23
N VAL A 140 -18.13 5.87 1.62
CA VAL A 140 -18.51 7.17 1.09
C VAL A 140 -17.79 7.46 -0.22
N ILE A 141 -18.52 8.00 -1.19
CA ILE A 141 -17.98 8.44 -2.48
C ILE A 141 -18.17 9.94 -2.63
N HIS A 142 -17.10 10.66 -2.92
CA HIS A 142 -17.12 12.07 -3.27
C HIS A 142 -16.80 12.26 -4.76
N VAL A 143 -17.68 12.92 -5.49
CA VAL A 143 -17.40 13.30 -6.88
C VAL A 143 -16.75 14.68 -6.91
N LEU A 144 -15.50 14.73 -7.37
CA LEU A 144 -14.75 15.96 -7.53
C LEU A 144 -14.84 16.47 -8.97
N TYR A 145 -15.26 17.72 -9.15
CA TYR A 145 -15.32 18.36 -10.46
C TYR A 145 -14.84 19.81 -10.37
N LYS A 146 -13.87 20.19 -11.20
CA LYS A 146 -13.26 21.54 -11.23
C LYS A 146 -12.85 22.05 -9.85
N GLY A 147 -12.20 21.17 -9.04
CA GLY A 147 -11.71 21.51 -7.71
C GLY A 147 -12.76 21.63 -6.61
N ARG A 148 -14.00 21.17 -6.87
CA ARG A 148 -15.11 21.19 -5.88
C ARG A 148 -15.77 19.82 -5.78
N ILE A 149 -16.14 19.43 -4.57
CA ILE A 149 -17.02 18.27 -4.36
C ILE A 149 -18.43 18.66 -4.79
N VAL A 150 -18.90 18.05 -5.89
CA VAL A 150 -20.22 18.35 -6.46
C VAL A 150 -21.29 17.37 -6.01
N LYS A 151 -20.89 16.19 -5.53
CA LYS A 151 -21.80 15.17 -5.00
C LYS A 151 -21.07 14.34 -3.95
N THR A 152 -21.80 13.96 -2.90
CA THR A 152 -21.41 12.96 -1.91
C THR A 152 -22.51 11.91 -1.84
N ALA A 153 -22.15 10.63 -1.91
CA ALA A 153 -23.09 9.52 -1.82
C ALA A 153 -22.51 8.41 -0.92
N GLY A 154 -23.36 7.62 -0.32
CA GLY A 154 -22.99 6.32 0.22
C GLY A 154 -22.78 5.29 -0.90
N PRO A 155 -22.44 4.05 -0.56
CA PRO A 155 -22.26 2.94 -1.51
C PRO A 155 -23.53 2.63 -2.27
#